data_663366a847ea94e8c37d905d97052655
#
_entry.id   663366a847ea94e8c37d905d97052655
#
_cell.length_a   1.000
_cell.length_b   1.000
_cell.length_c   1.000
_cell.angle_alpha   90.00
_cell.angle_beta   90.00
_cell.angle_gamma   90.00
#
_symmetry.space_group_name_H-M   'P 1'
#
loop_
_entity.id
_entity.type
_entity.pdbx_description
1 polymer ?
#
loop_
_entity_poly.entity_id
_entity_poly.type
_entity_poly.pdbx_seq_one_letter_code
_entity_poly.pdbx_strand_id
1 'polypeptide(L)'
;FDVKSPMCPSMKITSNRIHSPKGRATLVREWLRLLADRGVDPLKLEQELPEKRASLRSLIERTRNSWHANKGEYDFSHEVKEAMSGCLACKACSTQCPIKIDVPEFRSRFLQLYHTRYLRPVRDHLVATVESYAPLMARAPKTFNFFINQPLVRKLSEKHIGMVDLPLLSVPSLQRQLVGHRSANMTLEQLEALTPEQKAKVVLVVQDPFTSYYDAQVVADFIRLSEKLGYQPVVLPFSPNGKAQHIKGFLTRFAKTAQKTADFLNRVAQLGIPMVGVDPALVLCYRDEYRQTLGDKRGDFHVMLVHEWLPTALEDKAVQDVSGEPWYLFGHCTEVTALPGAPAQWASVFARFGAKLESVSVEIGRAHVE
;
A
#
# COMPACT_ATOMS: atom_id res chain seq x y z
N PHE A 1 13.19 26.98 3.73
CA PHE A 1 12.34 25.79 3.86
C PHE A 1 11.97 25.62 5.33
N ASP A 2 10.66 25.55 5.62
CA ASP A 2 10.21 25.20 6.95
C ASP A 2 10.41 23.68 7.15
N VAL A 3 11.35 23.31 7.99
CA VAL A 3 11.68 21.92 8.33
C VAL A 3 10.49 21.21 8.98
N LYS A 4 9.63 21.97 9.68
CA LYS A 4 8.44 21.45 10.38
C LYS A 4 7.24 21.27 9.45
N SER A 5 7.29 21.76 8.20
CA SER A 5 6.21 21.57 7.24
C SER A 5 6.02 20.07 6.96
N PRO A 6 4.79 19.53 7.02
CA PRO A 6 4.51 18.13 6.67
C PRO A 6 4.65 17.87 5.17
N MET A 7 4.93 18.91 4.36
CA MET A 7 4.94 18.86 2.91
C MET A 7 6.21 18.21 2.36
N CYS A 8 6.03 17.25 1.48
CA CYS A 8 6.97 16.56 0.61
C CYS A 8 8.36 16.24 1.17
N PRO A 9 8.59 15.04 1.69
CA PRO A 9 9.88 14.60 2.20
C PRO A 9 11.00 14.62 1.13
N SER A 10 10.69 14.24 -0.12
CA SER A 10 11.69 14.26 -1.21
C SER A 10 12.29 15.65 -1.44
N MET A 11 11.48 16.70 -1.36
CA MET A 11 11.96 18.08 -1.49
C MET A 11 12.85 18.48 -0.33
N LYS A 12 12.51 18.07 0.89
CA LYS A 12 13.30 18.38 2.09
C LYS A 12 14.70 17.79 2.02
N ILE A 13 14.81 16.54 1.55
CA ILE A 13 16.08 15.82 1.44
C ILE A 13 16.93 16.36 0.29
N THR A 14 16.33 16.55 -0.89
CA THR A 14 17.05 16.95 -2.10
C THR A 14 17.31 18.45 -2.18
N SER A 15 16.58 19.27 -1.40
CA SER A 15 16.54 20.74 -1.50
C SER A 15 16.23 21.24 -2.91
N ASN A 16 15.71 20.37 -3.78
CA ASN A 16 15.40 20.67 -5.18
C ASN A 16 13.89 20.90 -5.36
N ARG A 17 13.53 22.08 -5.86
CA ARG A 17 12.13 22.47 -6.10
C ARG A 17 11.38 21.58 -7.09
N ILE A 18 12.10 20.93 -8.01
CA ILE A 18 11.52 19.95 -8.96
C ILE A 18 10.83 18.82 -8.21
N HIS A 19 11.37 18.39 -7.08
CA HIS A 19 10.82 17.33 -6.24
C HIS A 19 9.68 17.81 -5.31
N SER A 20 9.34 19.10 -5.34
CA SER A 20 8.17 19.60 -4.61
C SER A 20 6.86 19.19 -5.30
N PRO A 21 5.72 19.16 -4.58
CA PRO A 21 4.42 18.93 -5.20
C PRO A 21 4.12 19.92 -6.33
N LYS A 22 4.44 21.22 -6.12
CA LYS A 22 4.28 22.26 -7.13
C LYS A 22 5.18 22.03 -8.34
N GLY A 23 6.47 21.68 -8.12
CA GLY A 23 7.41 21.38 -9.20
C GLY A 23 6.92 20.22 -10.06
N ARG A 24 6.54 19.12 -9.44
CA ARG A 24 5.97 17.96 -10.14
C ARG A 24 4.69 18.30 -10.90
N ALA A 25 3.76 19.02 -10.28
CA ALA A 25 2.53 19.45 -10.95
C ALA A 25 2.82 20.37 -12.16
N THR A 26 3.81 21.26 -12.05
CA THR A 26 4.24 22.12 -13.17
C THR A 26 4.84 21.30 -14.30
N LEU A 27 5.69 20.32 -14.03
CA LEU A 27 6.25 19.43 -15.04
C LEU A 27 5.17 18.61 -15.76
N VAL A 28 4.20 18.06 -15.00
CA VAL A 28 3.06 17.34 -15.59
C VAL A 28 2.23 18.26 -16.48
N ARG A 29 1.95 19.50 -16.03
CA ARG A 29 1.20 20.47 -16.83
C ARG A 29 1.91 20.79 -18.15
N GLU A 30 3.23 21.00 -18.10
CA GLU A 30 4.01 21.26 -19.31
C GLU A 30 4.04 20.04 -20.24
N TRP A 31 4.19 18.84 -19.68
CA TRP A 31 4.10 17.62 -20.46
C TRP A 31 2.75 17.45 -21.16
N LEU A 32 1.65 17.74 -20.46
CA LEU A 32 0.30 17.71 -21.03
C LEU A 32 0.13 18.76 -22.16
N ARG A 33 0.71 19.95 -21.98
CA ARG A 33 0.72 20.99 -23.01
C ARG A 33 1.46 20.50 -24.27
N LEU A 34 2.65 19.94 -24.11
CA LEU A 34 3.44 19.40 -25.22
C LEU A 34 2.76 18.21 -25.92
N LEU A 35 1.97 17.40 -25.21
CA LEU A 35 1.15 16.37 -25.83
C LEU A 35 0.01 16.97 -26.65
N ALA A 36 -0.67 17.97 -26.11
CA ALA A 36 -1.75 18.69 -26.83
C ALA A 36 -1.25 19.34 -28.11
N ASP A 37 -0.09 20.02 -28.08
CA ASP A 37 0.56 20.59 -29.25
C ASP A 37 0.85 19.56 -30.36
N ARG A 38 1.04 18.30 -29.98
CA ARG A 38 1.23 17.16 -30.90
C ARG A 38 -0.09 16.46 -31.27
N GLY A 39 -1.24 17.01 -30.89
CA GLY A 39 -2.56 16.43 -31.14
C GLY A 39 -2.85 15.15 -30.35
N VAL A 40 -2.11 14.88 -29.26
CA VAL A 40 -2.32 13.71 -28.39
C VAL A 40 -3.20 14.10 -27.22
N ASP A 41 -4.38 13.48 -27.13
CA ASP A 41 -5.25 13.58 -25.96
C ASP A 41 -4.91 12.46 -24.96
N PRO A 42 -4.30 12.80 -23.79
CA PRO A 42 -3.91 11.79 -22.80
C PRO A 42 -5.11 11.10 -22.15
N LEU A 43 -6.27 11.77 -22.03
CA LEU A 43 -7.47 11.16 -21.44
C LEU A 43 -8.05 10.10 -22.38
N LYS A 44 -8.14 10.41 -23.67
CA LYS A 44 -8.57 9.45 -24.68
C LYS A 44 -7.62 8.26 -24.77
N LEU A 45 -6.31 8.52 -24.76
CA LEU A 45 -5.29 7.48 -24.77
C LEU A 45 -5.44 6.55 -23.55
N GLU A 46 -5.68 7.11 -22.37
CA GLU A 46 -5.87 6.35 -21.13
C GLU A 46 -7.12 5.47 -21.17
N GLN A 47 -8.22 5.96 -21.72
CA GLN A 47 -9.46 5.19 -21.90
C GLN A 47 -9.29 4.01 -22.89
N GLU A 48 -8.50 4.19 -23.93
CA GLU A 48 -8.24 3.15 -24.93
C GLU A 48 -7.26 2.05 -24.46
N LEU A 49 -6.42 2.33 -23.46
CA LEU A 49 -5.39 1.39 -22.98
C LEU A 49 -5.91 0.03 -22.51
N PRO A 50 -7.04 -0.09 -21.80
CA PRO A 50 -7.59 -1.36 -21.36
C PRO A 50 -7.93 -2.31 -22.52
N GLU A 51 -8.30 -1.78 -23.66
CA GLU A 51 -8.70 -2.52 -24.85
C GLU A 51 -7.53 -2.90 -25.76
N LYS A 52 -6.41 -2.15 -25.68
CA LYS A 52 -5.22 -2.41 -26.48
C LYS A 52 -4.47 -3.64 -25.97
N ARG A 53 -4.50 -4.73 -26.74
CA ARG A 53 -3.65 -5.88 -26.48
C ARG A 53 -2.18 -5.55 -26.76
N ALA A 54 -1.28 -6.11 -25.94
CA ALA A 54 0.15 -6.05 -26.20
C ALA A 54 0.43 -6.69 -27.59
N SER A 55 0.87 -5.89 -28.56
CA SER A 55 1.26 -6.38 -29.89
C SER A 55 2.78 -6.45 -30.00
N LEU A 56 3.28 -7.35 -30.83
CA LEU A 56 4.71 -7.45 -31.13
C LEU A 56 5.26 -6.11 -31.66
N ARG A 57 4.47 -5.42 -32.50
CA ARG A 57 4.82 -4.09 -33.01
C ARG A 57 5.03 -3.07 -31.88
N SER A 58 4.12 -3.04 -30.90
CA SER A 58 4.26 -2.12 -29.75
C SER A 58 5.47 -2.45 -28.87
N LEU A 59 5.86 -3.73 -28.79
CA LEU A 59 7.08 -4.13 -28.08
C LEU A 59 8.34 -3.64 -28.82
N ILE A 60 8.39 -3.81 -30.15
CA ILE A 60 9.50 -3.35 -30.97
C ILE A 60 9.64 -1.82 -30.88
N GLU A 61 8.53 -1.09 -30.99
CA GLU A 61 8.53 0.39 -30.86
C GLU A 61 9.06 0.83 -29.49
N ARG A 62 8.59 0.22 -28.40
CA ARG A 62 9.07 0.51 -27.02
C ARG A 62 10.55 0.19 -26.85
N THR A 63 11.02 -0.90 -27.42
CA THR A 63 12.43 -1.28 -27.38
C THR A 63 13.27 -0.26 -28.12
N ARG A 64 12.87 0.13 -29.34
CA ARG A 64 13.55 1.16 -30.14
C ARG A 64 13.59 2.50 -29.41
N ASN A 65 12.46 2.97 -28.90
CA ASN A 65 12.38 4.25 -28.17
C ASN A 65 13.26 4.23 -26.92
N SER A 66 13.27 3.12 -26.16
CA SER A 66 14.13 2.99 -24.97
C SER A 66 15.63 2.99 -25.34
N TRP A 67 15.99 2.39 -26.47
CA TRP A 67 17.36 2.41 -26.97
C TRP A 67 17.79 3.81 -27.39
N HIS A 68 16.93 4.58 -28.10
CA HIS A 68 17.16 5.97 -28.46
C HIS A 68 17.31 6.86 -27.22
N ALA A 69 16.43 6.70 -26.23
CA ALA A 69 16.52 7.39 -24.94
C ALA A 69 17.85 7.14 -24.23
N ASN A 70 18.34 5.87 -24.23
CA ASN A 70 19.65 5.52 -23.66
C ASN A 70 20.83 6.14 -24.43
N LYS A 71 20.63 6.54 -25.69
CA LYS A 71 21.62 7.28 -26.49
C LYS A 71 21.56 8.79 -26.29
N GLY A 72 20.67 9.28 -25.41
CA GLY A 72 20.56 10.70 -25.09
C GLY A 72 19.59 11.46 -26.00
N GLU A 73 18.72 10.78 -26.76
CA GLU A 73 17.65 11.47 -27.48
C GLU A 73 16.70 12.14 -26.48
N TYR A 74 16.51 13.45 -26.64
CA TYR A 74 15.74 14.26 -25.72
C TYR A 74 14.23 13.99 -25.84
N ASP A 75 13.60 13.66 -24.72
CA ASP A 75 12.14 13.68 -24.56
C ASP A 75 11.79 14.23 -23.18
N PHE A 76 11.04 15.30 -23.13
CA PHE A 76 10.62 15.95 -21.88
C PHE A 76 9.94 15.00 -20.89
N SER A 77 9.36 13.90 -21.37
CA SER A 77 8.79 12.87 -20.51
C SER A 77 9.81 12.21 -19.58
N HIS A 78 11.11 12.26 -19.90
CA HIS A 78 12.17 11.73 -19.03
C HIS A 78 12.40 12.63 -17.82
N GLU A 79 12.32 13.95 -17.97
CA GLU A 79 12.40 14.89 -16.85
C GLU A 79 11.23 14.70 -15.87
N VAL A 80 10.02 14.52 -16.44
CA VAL A 80 8.82 14.22 -15.64
C VAL A 80 9.00 12.89 -14.87
N LYS A 81 9.50 11.84 -15.56
CA LYS A 81 9.75 10.54 -14.95
C LYS A 81 10.75 10.64 -13.80
N GLU A 82 11.85 11.37 -13.98
CA GLU A 82 12.86 11.58 -12.95
C GLU A 82 12.26 12.27 -11.72
N ALA A 83 11.57 13.38 -11.92
CA ALA A 83 10.89 14.10 -10.84
C ALA A 83 9.87 13.22 -10.10
N MET A 84 9.13 12.38 -10.83
CA MET A 84 8.14 11.46 -10.25
C MET A 84 8.77 10.26 -9.55
N SER A 85 9.98 9.84 -9.94
CA SER A 85 10.67 8.69 -9.33
C SER A 85 10.98 8.92 -7.85
N GLY A 86 11.28 10.15 -7.45
CA GLY A 86 11.49 10.53 -6.04
C GLY A 86 10.21 10.72 -5.21
N CYS A 87 9.01 10.46 -5.76
CA CYS A 87 7.77 10.59 -5.00
C CYS A 87 7.50 9.33 -4.17
N LEU A 88 7.39 9.47 -2.85
CA LEU A 88 7.12 8.36 -1.91
C LEU A 88 5.65 7.94 -1.85
N ALA A 89 4.76 8.58 -2.60
CA ALA A 89 3.32 8.34 -2.59
C ALA A 89 2.66 8.46 -1.19
N CYS A 90 3.22 9.27 -0.30
CA CYS A 90 2.73 9.46 1.07
C CYS A 90 1.44 10.29 1.18
N LYS A 91 0.95 10.87 0.06
CA LYS A 91 -0.27 11.70 -0.03
C LYS A 91 -0.29 12.97 0.83
N ALA A 92 0.80 13.36 1.50
CA ALA A 92 0.86 14.59 2.29
C ALA A 92 0.52 15.84 1.46
N CYS A 93 0.83 15.84 0.16
CA CYS A 93 0.48 16.95 -0.72
C CYS A 93 -1.03 17.07 -0.96
N SER A 94 -1.77 15.97 -1.06
CA SER A 94 -3.21 16.01 -1.29
C SER A 94 -4.00 16.42 -0.04
N THR A 95 -3.54 16.04 1.15
CA THR A 95 -4.18 16.43 2.41
C THR A 95 -3.92 17.86 2.81
N GLN A 96 -2.72 18.38 2.51
CA GLN A 96 -2.35 19.78 2.80
C GLN A 96 -2.81 20.78 1.74
N CYS A 97 -3.15 20.31 0.54
CA CYS A 97 -3.55 21.17 -0.56
C CYS A 97 -5.04 21.54 -0.45
N PRO A 98 -5.41 22.85 -0.44
CA PRO A 98 -6.82 23.27 -0.40
C PRO A 98 -7.65 22.70 -1.56
N ILE A 99 -7.04 22.53 -2.74
CA ILE A 99 -7.70 21.98 -3.93
C ILE A 99 -7.43 20.48 -4.15
N LYS A 100 -6.88 19.80 -3.12
CA LYS A 100 -6.70 18.33 -3.08
C LYS A 100 -5.91 17.75 -4.26
N ILE A 101 -4.85 18.44 -4.72
CA ILE A 101 -3.99 17.92 -5.79
C ILE A 101 -3.25 16.67 -5.31
N ASP A 102 -3.56 15.53 -5.92
CA ASP A 102 -2.95 14.22 -5.63
C ASP A 102 -1.80 13.92 -6.60
N VAL A 103 -0.56 14.31 -6.20
CA VAL A 103 0.64 14.02 -7.00
C VAL A 103 0.92 12.51 -7.14
N PRO A 104 0.74 11.66 -6.13
CA PRO A 104 0.78 10.21 -6.27
C PRO A 104 -0.13 9.65 -7.38
N GLU A 105 -1.35 10.15 -7.49
CA GLU A 105 -2.28 9.76 -8.57
C GLU A 105 -1.75 10.18 -9.94
N PHE A 106 -1.31 11.44 -10.09
CA PHE A 106 -0.68 11.90 -11.32
C PHE A 106 0.54 11.05 -11.70
N ARG A 107 1.36 10.66 -10.73
CA ARG A 107 2.49 9.77 -10.95
C ARG A 107 2.06 8.42 -11.53
N SER A 108 1.04 7.80 -10.96
CA SER A 108 0.56 6.48 -11.40
C SER A 108 0.01 6.53 -12.82
N ARG A 109 -0.79 7.55 -13.15
CA ARG A 109 -1.33 7.79 -14.49
C ARG A 109 -0.22 8.13 -15.49
N PHE A 110 0.70 9.03 -15.13
CA PHE A 110 1.86 9.34 -15.96
C PHE A 110 2.69 8.08 -16.25
N LEU A 111 3.00 7.25 -15.26
CA LEU A 111 3.78 6.02 -15.47
C LEU A 111 3.06 5.03 -16.39
N GLN A 112 1.74 4.92 -16.30
CA GLN A 112 0.98 4.10 -17.24
C GLN A 112 1.17 4.59 -18.68
N LEU A 113 0.97 5.88 -18.93
CA LEU A 113 1.12 6.48 -20.26
C LEU A 113 2.57 6.46 -20.76
N TYR A 114 3.55 6.78 -19.90
CA TYR A 114 4.97 6.75 -20.23
C TYR A 114 5.40 5.38 -20.77
N HIS A 115 4.95 4.30 -20.10
CA HIS A 115 5.31 2.94 -20.49
C HIS A 115 4.47 2.36 -21.65
N THR A 116 3.62 3.14 -22.29
CA THR A 116 3.11 2.83 -23.64
C THR A 116 4.16 3.10 -24.72
N ARG A 117 5.12 4.00 -24.43
CA ARG A 117 6.18 4.43 -25.37
C ARG A 117 7.55 3.83 -25.05
N TYR A 118 7.82 3.53 -23.78
CA TYR A 118 9.11 3.06 -23.28
C TYR A 118 8.99 1.72 -22.56
N LEU A 119 10.06 0.92 -22.58
CA LEU A 119 10.11 -0.32 -21.81
C LEU A 119 9.99 -0.04 -20.31
N ARG A 120 9.35 -0.94 -19.64
CA ARG A 120 9.20 -0.90 -18.19
C ARG A 120 10.34 -1.69 -17.54
N PRO A 121 11.00 -1.16 -16.51
CA PRO A 121 12.05 -1.89 -15.79
C PRO A 121 11.53 -3.19 -15.19
N VAL A 122 12.37 -4.23 -15.17
CA VAL A 122 12.04 -5.54 -14.55
C VAL A 122 11.63 -5.35 -13.09
N ARG A 123 12.32 -4.46 -12.36
CA ARG A 123 11.97 -4.09 -10.99
C ARG A 123 10.52 -3.71 -10.81
N ASP A 124 9.95 -2.94 -11.74
CA ASP A 124 8.56 -2.49 -11.61
C ASP A 124 7.57 -3.64 -11.79
N HIS A 125 7.89 -4.63 -12.65
CA HIS A 125 7.11 -5.86 -12.78
C HIS A 125 7.18 -6.70 -11.50
N LEU A 126 8.37 -6.88 -10.92
CA LEU A 126 8.55 -7.64 -9.68
C LEU A 126 7.75 -6.99 -8.53
N VAL A 127 7.87 -5.69 -8.34
CA VAL A 127 7.12 -4.98 -7.31
C VAL A 127 5.61 -5.11 -7.54
N ALA A 128 5.13 -4.91 -8.77
CA ALA A 128 3.70 -4.98 -9.08
C ALA A 128 3.09 -6.40 -8.95
N THR A 129 3.91 -7.43 -8.92
CA THR A 129 3.47 -8.83 -8.80
C THR A 129 3.78 -9.46 -7.44
N VAL A 130 4.24 -8.67 -6.46
CA VAL A 130 4.59 -9.17 -5.12
C VAL A 130 3.46 -9.97 -4.47
N GLU A 131 2.23 -9.52 -4.60
CA GLU A 131 1.04 -10.18 -4.06
C GLU A 131 0.73 -11.54 -4.73
N SER A 132 1.31 -11.80 -5.90
CA SER A 132 1.15 -13.08 -6.60
C SER A 132 2.22 -14.10 -6.20
N TYR A 133 3.46 -13.67 -6.01
CA TYR A 133 4.55 -14.60 -5.70
C TYR A 133 4.85 -14.74 -4.20
N ALA A 134 4.57 -13.73 -3.36
CA ALA A 134 4.82 -13.82 -1.93
C ALA A 134 4.08 -14.99 -1.25
N PRO A 135 2.80 -15.28 -1.55
CA PRO A 135 2.12 -16.46 -1.00
C PRO A 135 2.80 -17.77 -1.38
N LEU A 136 3.35 -17.87 -2.59
CA LEU A 136 4.05 -19.07 -3.06
C LEU A 136 5.40 -19.23 -2.34
N MET A 137 6.17 -18.15 -2.24
CA MET A 137 7.46 -18.14 -1.54
C MET A 137 7.29 -18.45 -0.04
N ALA A 138 6.21 -17.99 0.58
CA ALA A 138 5.91 -18.22 1.99
C ALA A 138 5.62 -19.69 2.35
N ARG A 139 5.44 -20.59 1.35
CA ARG A 139 5.34 -22.03 1.60
C ARG A 139 6.67 -22.64 2.06
N ALA A 140 7.80 -22.08 1.60
CA ALA A 140 9.16 -22.51 1.96
C ALA A 140 10.06 -21.31 2.33
N PRO A 141 9.70 -20.52 3.38
CA PRO A 141 10.34 -19.22 3.63
C PRO A 141 11.82 -19.35 3.97
N LYS A 142 12.25 -20.41 4.70
CA LYS A 142 13.66 -20.64 5.02
C LYS A 142 14.52 -20.81 3.75
N THR A 143 14.02 -21.56 2.78
CA THR A 143 14.71 -21.82 1.51
C THR A 143 14.85 -20.53 0.71
N PHE A 144 13.75 -19.78 0.54
CA PHE A 144 13.80 -18.51 -0.18
C PHE A 144 14.69 -17.47 0.50
N ASN A 145 14.61 -17.35 1.83
CA ASN A 145 15.48 -16.45 2.60
C ASN A 145 16.95 -16.82 2.45
N PHE A 146 17.29 -18.11 2.42
CA PHE A 146 18.64 -18.58 2.19
C PHE A 146 19.16 -18.10 0.82
N PHE A 147 18.38 -18.29 -0.27
CA PHE A 147 18.80 -17.85 -1.61
C PHE A 147 18.89 -16.34 -1.73
N ILE A 148 17.91 -15.59 -1.21
CA ILE A 148 17.90 -14.12 -1.26
C ILE A 148 19.10 -13.53 -0.51
N ASN A 149 19.53 -14.15 0.57
CA ASN A 149 20.68 -13.69 1.38
C ASN A 149 22.05 -14.02 0.76
N GLN A 150 22.10 -14.82 -0.31
CA GLN A 150 23.40 -15.12 -0.94
C GLN A 150 24.06 -13.85 -1.50
N PRO A 151 25.34 -13.58 -1.19
CA PRO A 151 26.02 -12.37 -1.65
C PRO A 151 25.99 -12.19 -3.17
N LEU A 152 26.10 -13.29 -3.93
CA LEU A 152 26.00 -13.27 -5.37
C LEU A 152 24.61 -12.83 -5.86
N VAL A 153 23.53 -13.35 -5.25
CA VAL A 153 22.15 -13.00 -5.59
C VAL A 153 21.89 -11.53 -5.28
N ARG A 154 22.33 -11.04 -4.12
CA ARG A 154 22.21 -9.62 -3.73
C ARG A 154 22.93 -8.71 -4.72
N LYS A 155 24.19 -9.02 -5.06
CA LYS A 155 24.99 -8.26 -6.04
C LYS A 155 24.38 -8.27 -7.45
N LEU A 156 23.82 -9.40 -7.90
CA LEU A 156 23.14 -9.49 -9.19
C LEU A 156 21.82 -8.74 -9.19
N SER A 157 21.04 -8.83 -8.11
CA SER A 157 19.79 -8.09 -7.93
C SER A 157 20.04 -6.57 -7.95
N GLU A 158 21.03 -6.10 -7.21
CA GLU A 158 21.41 -4.69 -7.19
C GLU A 158 21.85 -4.21 -8.58
N LYS A 159 22.81 -4.92 -9.22
CA LYS A 159 23.40 -4.52 -10.49
C LYS A 159 22.44 -4.56 -11.67
N HIS A 160 21.63 -5.61 -11.80
CA HIS A 160 20.80 -5.86 -12.99
C HIS A 160 19.31 -5.52 -12.82
N ILE A 161 18.80 -5.57 -11.59
CA ILE A 161 17.40 -5.29 -11.29
C ILE A 161 17.24 -3.93 -10.60
N GLY A 162 18.29 -3.46 -9.93
CA GLY A 162 18.27 -2.24 -9.12
C GLY A 162 17.44 -2.40 -7.83
N MET A 163 17.45 -3.62 -7.25
CA MET A 163 16.81 -3.92 -5.97
C MET A 163 17.89 -4.22 -4.93
N VAL A 164 17.98 -3.38 -3.92
CA VAL A 164 18.89 -3.50 -2.79
C VAL A 164 18.10 -4.00 -1.59
N ASP A 165 18.69 -4.83 -0.76
CA ASP A 165 18.14 -5.32 0.50
C ASP A 165 16.68 -5.84 0.41
N LEU A 166 16.53 -6.92 -0.37
CA LEU A 166 15.23 -7.59 -0.49
C LEU A 166 14.73 -8.04 0.89
N PRO A 167 13.49 -7.72 1.27
CA PRO A 167 12.94 -8.10 2.56
C PRO A 167 12.83 -9.61 2.68
N LEU A 168 13.19 -10.13 3.86
CA LEU A 168 13.10 -11.54 4.15
C LEU A 168 11.66 -11.93 4.54
N LEU A 169 11.25 -13.12 4.14
CA LEU A 169 9.97 -13.68 4.54
C LEU A 169 9.99 -14.06 6.02
N SER A 170 8.85 -13.91 6.68
CA SER A 170 8.66 -14.32 8.08
C SER A 170 8.92 -15.81 8.29
N VAL A 171 9.67 -16.11 9.35
CA VAL A 171 9.92 -17.48 9.83
C VAL A 171 9.62 -17.56 11.32
N PRO A 172 8.58 -18.30 11.72
CA PRO A 172 7.62 -19.06 10.90
C PRO A 172 6.67 -18.16 10.09
N SER A 173 6.14 -18.68 8.98
CA SER A 173 5.11 -17.98 8.22
C SER A 173 3.81 -17.86 9.03
N LEU A 174 2.96 -16.88 8.71
CA LEU A 174 1.66 -16.70 9.36
C LEU A 174 0.84 -18.01 9.37
N GLN A 175 0.78 -18.69 8.22
CA GLN A 175 0.06 -19.95 8.11
C GLN A 175 0.56 -21.01 9.11
N ARG A 176 1.88 -21.08 9.36
CA ARG A 176 2.45 -22.01 10.35
C ARG A 176 2.17 -21.57 11.79
N GLN A 177 2.13 -20.28 12.05
CA GLN A 177 1.77 -19.75 13.37
C GLN A 177 0.30 -20.03 13.70
N LEU A 178 -0.56 -20.14 12.71
CA LEU A 178 -1.99 -20.40 12.84
C LEU A 178 -2.36 -21.90 12.81
N VAL A 179 -1.39 -22.81 12.65
CA VAL A 179 -1.67 -24.26 12.71
C VAL A 179 -2.27 -24.63 14.06
N GLY A 180 -3.46 -25.24 14.02
CA GLY A 180 -4.22 -25.59 15.23
C GLY A 180 -5.02 -24.41 15.84
N HIS A 181 -4.90 -23.21 15.29
CA HIS A 181 -5.66 -22.06 15.74
C HIS A 181 -7.08 -22.06 15.17
N ARG A 182 -8.09 -21.77 15.99
CA ARG A 182 -9.50 -21.66 15.54
C ARG A 182 -9.66 -20.59 14.46
N SER A 183 -8.82 -19.55 14.49
CA SER A 183 -8.84 -18.41 13.58
C SER A 183 -8.55 -18.76 12.11
N ALA A 184 -7.89 -19.89 11.83
CA ALA A 184 -7.46 -20.25 10.48
C ALA A 184 -8.46 -21.14 9.72
N ASN A 185 -9.53 -21.62 10.37
CA ASN A 185 -10.31 -22.75 9.87
C ASN A 185 -11.80 -22.45 9.61
N MET A 186 -12.25 -21.20 9.71
CA MET A 186 -13.65 -20.88 9.41
C MET A 186 -13.84 -20.47 7.94
N THR A 187 -14.77 -21.12 7.26
CA THR A 187 -15.20 -20.74 5.91
C THR A 187 -16.25 -19.64 5.95
N LEU A 188 -16.54 -19.01 4.81
CA LEU A 188 -17.59 -17.99 4.74
C LEU A 188 -18.96 -18.56 5.12
N GLU A 189 -19.25 -19.79 4.67
CA GLU A 189 -20.51 -20.49 4.97
C GLU A 189 -20.66 -20.74 6.48
N GLN A 190 -19.57 -21.07 7.17
CA GLN A 190 -19.55 -21.24 8.62
C GLN A 190 -19.78 -19.90 9.34
N LEU A 191 -19.23 -18.79 8.82
CA LEU A 191 -19.47 -17.45 9.36
C LEU A 191 -20.91 -16.98 9.12
N GLU A 192 -21.50 -17.31 7.98
CA GLU A 192 -22.91 -17.03 7.67
C GLU A 192 -23.85 -17.72 8.64
N ALA A 193 -23.55 -18.97 9.00
CA ALA A 193 -24.35 -19.80 9.91
C ALA A 193 -24.31 -19.38 11.39
N LEU A 194 -23.42 -18.45 11.78
CA LEU A 194 -23.33 -17.95 13.16
C LEU A 194 -24.56 -17.12 13.54
N THR A 195 -24.99 -17.27 14.81
CA THR A 195 -26.03 -16.39 15.36
C THR A 195 -25.53 -14.95 15.52
N PRO A 196 -26.44 -13.95 15.63
CA PRO A 196 -26.04 -12.55 15.87
C PRO A 196 -25.11 -12.39 17.10
N GLU A 197 -25.39 -13.12 18.20
CA GLU A 197 -24.59 -13.08 19.44
C GLU A 197 -23.20 -13.68 19.23
N GLN A 198 -23.09 -14.69 18.38
CA GLN A 198 -21.79 -15.27 18.02
C GLN A 198 -21.01 -14.33 17.10
N LYS A 199 -21.68 -13.73 16.09
CA LYS A 199 -21.07 -12.74 15.18
C LYS A 199 -20.53 -11.53 15.92
N ALA A 200 -21.22 -11.06 16.98
CA ALA A 200 -20.77 -9.95 17.81
C ALA A 200 -19.44 -10.21 18.53
N LYS A 201 -19.04 -11.47 18.68
CA LYS A 201 -17.77 -11.88 19.28
C LYS A 201 -16.68 -12.22 18.25
N VAL A 202 -16.94 -12.07 16.96
CA VAL A 202 -15.97 -12.35 15.90
C VAL A 202 -15.38 -11.04 15.38
N VAL A 203 -14.11 -11.08 15.00
CA VAL A 203 -13.45 -10.03 14.22
C VAL A 203 -12.74 -10.68 13.03
N LEU A 204 -12.95 -10.11 11.83
CA LEU A 204 -12.35 -10.62 10.60
C LEU A 204 -11.05 -9.88 10.32
N VAL A 205 -9.97 -10.64 10.15
CA VAL A 205 -8.65 -10.08 9.83
C VAL A 205 -8.46 -10.10 8.33
N VAL A 206 -8.40 -8.90 7.73
CA VAL A 206 -8.13 -8.73 6.29
C VAL A 206 -6.63 -8.78 6.08
N GLN A 207 -6.18 -9.76 5.32
CA GLN A 207 -4.76 -9.96 5.05
C GLN A 207 -4.21 -8.96 4.03
N ASP A 208 -2.96 -8.56 4.22
CA ASP A 208 -2.14 -7.84 3.27
C ASP A 208 -0.81 -8.58 3.00
N PRO A 209 -0.10 -8.30 1.89
CA PRO A 209 1.11 -9.04 1.55
C PRO A 209 2.26 -8.81 2.52
N PHE A 210 2.36 -7.62 3.12
CA PHE A 210 3.52 -7.25 3.93
C PHE A 210 3.43 -7.86 5.32
N THR A 211 2.35 -7.63 6.04
CA THR A 211 2.17 -8.18 7.38
C THR A 211 1.87 -9.69 7.35
N SER A 212 1.31 -10.24 6.26
CA SER A 212 1.07 -11.69 6.19
C SER A 212 2.31 -12.51 5.84
N TYR A 213 3.23 -11.96 5.03
CA TYR A 213 4.36 -12.74 4.51
C TYR A 213 5.73 -12.27 4.98
N TYR A 214 5.90 -10.98 5.25
CA TYR A 214 7.20 -10.40 5.63
C TYR A 214 7.28 -10.03 7.11
N ASP A 215 6.16 -9.71 7.76
CA ASP A 215 6.08 -9.42 9.20
C ASP A 215 4.86 -10.10 9.84
N ALA A 216 4.82 -11.43 9.76
CA ALA A 216 3.70 -12.23 10.23
C ALA A 216 3.48 -12.14 11.75
N GLN A 217 4.49 -11.70 12.48
CA GLN A 217 4.39 -11.54 13.94
C GLN A 217 3.35 -10.48 14.32
N VAL A 218 3.26 -9.39 13.59
CA VAL A 218 2.30 -8.31 13.86
C VAL A 218 0.86 -8.81 13.77
N VAL A 219 0.54 -9.61 12.74
CA VAL A 219 -0.80 -10.23 12.61
C VAL A 219 -1.05 -11.24 13.74
N ALA A 220 -0.05 -12.06 14.08
CA ALA A 220 -0.18 -13.02 15.19
C ALA A 220 -0.39 -12.32 16.53
N ASP A 221 0.24 -11.17 16.76
CA ASP A 221 0.04 -10.37 17.97
C ASP A 221 -1.34 -9.72 18.00
N PHE A 222 -1.85 -9.23 16.87
CA PHE A 222 -3.23 -8.75 16.77
C PHE A 222 -4.25 -9.86 17.06
N ILE A 223 -4.02 -11.06 16.56
CA ILE A 223 -4.86 -12.24 16.86
C ILE A 223 -4.87 -12.52 18.36
N ARG A 224 -3.69 -12.60 19.00
CA ARG A 224 -3.58 -12.85 20.46
C ARG A 224 -4.24 -11.75 21.28
N LEU A 225 -4.08 -10.48 20.87
CA LEU A 225 -4.73 -9.36 21.51
C LEU A 225 -6.26 -9.50 21.43
N SER A 226 -6.78 -9.79 20.24
CA SER A 226 -8.22 -9.97 20.02
C SER A 226 -8.79 -11.08 20.90
N GLU A 227 -8.08 -12.21 21.02
CA GLU A 227 -8.48 -13.32 21.90
C GLU A 227 -8.48 -12.95 23.38
N LYS A 228 -7.45 -12.22 23.84
CA LYS A 228 -7.39 -11.72 25.23
C LYS A 228 -8.55 -10.76 25.54
N LEU A 229 -9.02 -10.04 24.53
CA LEU A 229 -10.21 -9.18 24.64
C LEU A 229 -11.54 -9.96 24.54
N GLY A 230 -11.48 -11.30 24.39
CA GLY A 230 -12.64 -12.18 24.32
C GLY A 230 -13.32 -12.24 22.97
N TYR A 231 -12.64 -11.79 21.92
CA TYR A 231 -13.09 -11.95 20.54
C TYR A 231 -12.51 -13.23 19.93
N GLN A 232 -13.19 -13.74 18.92
CA GLN A 232 -12.67 -14.80 18.05
C GLN A 232 -12.18 -14.16 16.75
N PRO A 233 -10.87 -13.97 16.56
CA PRO A 233 -10.34 -13.48 15.30
C PRO A 233 -10.45 -14.58 14.23
N VAL A 234 -10.86 -14.21 13.02
CA VAL A 234 -10.90 -15.11 11.86
C VAL A 234 -10.11 -14.47 10.73
N VAL A 235 -9.06 -15.13 10.30
CA VAL A 235 -8.22 -14.66 9.20
C VAL A 235 -8.90 -15.00 7.86
N LEU A 236 -9.30 -13.96 7.12
CA LEU A 236 -9.90 -14.12 5.80
C LEU A 236 -8.90 -14.70 4.80
N PRO A 237 -9.37 -15.39 3.76
CA PRO A 237 -8.49 -15.77 2.64
C PRO A 237 -7.75 -14.56 2.09
N PHE A 238 -6.46 -14.74 1.74
CA PHE A 238 -5.67 -13.68 1.13
C PHE A 238 -6.27 -13.26 -0.21
N SER A 239 -6.56 -11.98 -0.34
CA SER A 239 -7.01 -11.35 -1.58
C SER A 239 -6.08 -10.19 -1.93
N PRO A 240 -5.50 -10.17 -3.14
CA PRO A 240 -4.56 -9.11 -3.53
C PRO A 240 -5.21 -7.73 -3.45
N ASN A 241 -4.54 -6.78 -2.81
CA ASN A 241 -5.00 -5.39 -2.72
C ASN A 241 -4.70 -4.59 -4.00
N GLY A 242 -3.58 -4.87 -4.66
CA GLY A 242 -3.16 -4.19 -5.88
C GLY A 242 -2.45 -2.85 -5.66
N LYS A 243 -2.21 -2.40 -4.43
CA LYS A 243 -1.53 -1.12 -4.15
C LYS A 243 -0.19 -0.99 -4.89
N ALA A 244 0.60 -2.05 -4.94
CA ALA A 244 1.87 -2.08 -5.65
C ALA A 244 1.70 -1.90 -7.17
N GLN A 245 0.63 -2.45 -7.75
CA GLN A 245 0.27 -2.25 -9.16
C GLN A 245 -0.09 -0.78 -9.41
N HIS A 246 -0.89 -0.17 -8.54
CA HIS A 246 -1.27 1.24 -8.63
C HIS A 246 -0.04 2.16 -8.60
N ILE A 247 0.81 2.04 -7.57
CA ILE A 247 2.00 2.86 -7.39
C ILE A 247 2.96 2.75 -8.58
N LYS A 248 3.05 1.58 -9.20
CA LYS A 248 3.89 1.36 -10.38
C LYS A 248 3.22 1.68 -11.71
N GLY A 249 1.99 2.23 -11.71
CA GLY A 249 1.26 2.65 -12.91
C GLY A 249 0.82 1.47 -13.79
N PHE A 250 0.44 0.34 -13.19
CA PHE A 250 -0.26 -0.76 -13.86
C PHE A 250 -1.77 -0.63 -13.63
N LEU A 251 -2.35 0.53 -13.96
CA LEU A 251 -3.71 0.89 -13.55
C LEU A 251 -4.78 -0.05 -14.13
N THR A 252 -4.62 -0.50 -15.37
CA THR A 252 -5.54 -1.49 -15.96
C THR A 252 -5.53 -2.83 -15.19
N ARG A 253 -4.35 -3.26 -14.71
CA ARG A 253 -4.23 -4.46 -13.88
C ARG A 253 -4.79 -4.20 -12.49
N PHE A 254 -4.47 -3.05 -11.93
CA PHE A 254 -4.99 -2.60 -10.64
C PHE A 254 -6.52 -2.59 -10.62
N ALA A 255 -7.18 -2.00 -11.63
CA ALA A 255 -8.65 -1.97 -11.71
C ALA A 255 -9.28 -3.37 -11.66
N LYS A 256 -8.69 -4.35 -12.37
CA LYS A 256 -9.14 -5.75 -12.33
C LYS A 256 -8.93 -6.40 -10.95
N THR A 257 -7.78 -6.16 -10.34
CA THR A 257 -7.47 -6.66 -8.99
C THR A 257 -8.42 -6.04 -7.96
N ALA A 258 -8.58 -4.72 -8.01
CA ALA A 258 -9.44 -3.96 -7.12
C ALA A 258 -10.92 -4.40 -7.22
N GLN A 259 -11.44 -4.60 -8.45
CA GLN A 259 -12.82 -5.08 -8.63
C GLN A 259 -13.01 -6.46 -7.99
N LYS A 260 -12.12 -7.41 -8.26
CA LYS A 260 -12.20 -8.77 -7.70
C LYS A 260 -12.17 -8.76 -6.17
N THR A 261 -11.31 -7.95 -5.58
CA THR A 261 -11.19 -7.85 -4.12
C THR A 261 -12.35 -7.07 -3.52
N ALA A 262 -12.86 -6.02 -4.18
CA ALA A 262 -14.06 -5.33 -3.76
C ALA A 262 -15.29 -6.26 -3.75
N ASP A 263 -15.47 -7.08 -4.81
CA ASP A 263 -16.57 -8.06 -4.87
C ASP A 263 -16.49 -9.06 -3.70
N PHE A 264 -15.28 -9.53 -3.37
CA PHE A 264 -15.06 -10.41 -2.22
C PHE A 264 -15.39 -9.71 -0.90
N LEU A 265 -14.84 -8.50 -0.66
CA LEU A 265 -15.04 -7.77 0.59
C LEU A 265 -16.49 -7.30 0.77
N ASN A 266 -17.21 -6.98 -0.30
CA ASN A 266 -18.64 -6.69 -0.23
C ASN A 266 -19.46 -7.90 0.21
N ARG A 267 -19.15 -9.11 -0.27
CA ARG A 267 -19.80 -10.34 0.22
C ARG A 267 -19.52 -10.58 1.70
N VAL A 268 -18.29 -10.39 2.12
CA VAL A 268 -17.91 -10.50 3.54
C VAL A 268 -18.61 -9.45 4.39
N ALA A 269 -18.76 -8.22 3.90
CA ALA A 269 -19.44 -7.14 4.62
C ALA A 269 -20.90 -7.46 4.93
N GLN A 270 -21.58 -8.28 4.10
CA GLN A 270 -22.96 -8.72 4.35
C GLN A 270 -23.11 -9.56 5.63
N LEU A 271 -22.01 -10.12 6.15
CA LEU A 271 -22.02 -10.86 7.42
C LEU A 271 -22.29 -9.95 8.64
N GLY A 272 -22.08 -8.63 8.50
CA GLY A 272 -22.21 -7.67 9.60
C GLY A 272 -21.11 -7.80 10.67
N ILE A 273 -20.02 -8.48 10.37
CA ILE A 273 -18.88 -8.70 11.28
C ILE A 273 -17.79 -7.66 10.98
N PRO A 274 -17.18 -7.01 12.00
CA PRO A 274 -16.10 -6.06 11.79
C PRO A 274 -14.92 -6.66 11.02
N MET A 275 -14.48 -5.97 9.95
CA MET A 275 -13.28 -6.30 9.20
C MET A 275 -12.15 -5.37 9.61
N VAL A 276 -11.00 -5.91 10.01
CA VAL A 276 -9.84 -5.15 10.47
C VAL A 276 -8.62 -5.52 9.64
N GLY A 277 -7.92 -4.50 9.14
CA GLY A 277 -6.62 -4.63 8.47
C GLY A 277 -5.52 -4.02 9.33
N VAL A 278 -4.35 -4.62 9.30
CA VAL A 278 -3.21 -4.23 10.14
C VAL A 278 -2.37 -3.14 9.47
N ASP A 279 -2.10 -3.25 8.16
CA ASP A 279 -1.30 -2.28 7.43
C ASP A 279 -2.13 -1.05 7.00
N PRO A 280 -1.78 0.17 7.48
CA PRO A 280 -2.54 1.37 7.13
C PRO A 280 -2.51 1.72 5.65
N ALA A 281 -1.41 1.48 4.94
CA ALA A 281 -1.31 1.83 3.53
C ALA A 281 -2.26 0.99 2.66
N LEU A 282 -2.44 -0.28 3.04
CA LEU A 282 -3.32 -1.20 2.32
C LEU A 282 -4.79 -0.94 2.68
N VAL A 283 -5.11 -0.71 3.95
CA VAL A 283 -6.48 -0.35 4.37
C VAL A 283 -6.93 0.96 3.71
N LEU A 284 -6.07 1.98 3.70
CA LEU A 284 -6.39 3.27 3.08
C LEU A 284 -6.52 3.17 1.55
N CYS A 285 -5.85 2.20 0.92
CA CYS A 285 -6.06 1.91 -0.50
C CYS A 285 -7.51 1.51 -0.82
N TYR A 286 -8.15 0.72 0.05
CA TYR A 286 -9.58 0.38 -0.11
C TYR A 286 -10.50 1.61 0.00
N ARG A 287 -10.09 2.63 0.77
CA ARG A 287 -10.91 3.83 1.02
C ARG A 287 -10.73 4.90 -0.05
N ASP A 288 -9.55 4.98 -0.66
CA ASP A 288 -9.20 6.05 -1.60
C ASP A 288 -9.01 5.53 -3.04
N GLU A 289 -7.91 4.83 -3.34
CA GLU A 289 -7.61 4.40 -4.71
C GLU A 289 -8.70 3.50 -5.31
N TYR A 290 -9.33 2.64 -4.50
CA TYR A 290 -10.47 1.83 -4.96
C TYR A 290 -11.66 2.71 -5.34
N ARG A 291 -11.98 3.73 -4.52
CA ARG A 291 -13.08 4.64 -4.81
C ARG A 291 -12.81 5.45 -6.08
N GLN A 292 -11.59 5.93 -6.25
CA GLN A 292 -11.20 6.67 -7.45
C GLN A 292 -11.26 5.80 -8.71
N THR A 293 -10.87 4.51 -8.61
CA THR A 293 -10.77 3.61 -9.77
C THR A 293 -12.11 2.95 -10.13
N LEU A 294 -12.89 2.56 -9.13
CA LEU A 294 -14.11 1.77 -9.33
C LEU A 294 -15.40 2.60 -9.24
N GLY A 295 -15.35 3.79 -8.64
CA GLY A 295 -16.55 4.59 -8.36
C GLY A 295 -17.57 3.76 -7.56
N ASP A 296 -18.83 3.75 -8.00
CA ASP A 296 -19.93 3.03 -7.35
C ASP A 296 -19.74 1.52 -7.35
N LYS A 297 -18.95 0.97 -8.30
CA LYS A 297 -18.64 -0.48 -8.34
C LYS A 297 -17.78 -0.94 -7.18
N ARG A 298 -17.18 -0.03 -6.42
CA ARG A 298 -16.47 -0.37 -5.19
C ARG A 298 -17.39 -1.02 -4.15
N GLY A 299 -18.65 -0.58 -4.07
CA GLY A 299 -19.58 -0.96 -3.01
C GLY A 299 -19.24 -0.32 -1.66
N ASP A 300 -19.94 -0.76 -0.61
CA ASP A 300 -19.96 -0.10 0.71
C ASP A 300 -19.17 -0.85 1.79
N PHE A 301 -18.37 -1.86 1.43
CA PHE A 301 -17.55 -2.55 2.42
C PHE A 301 -16.64 -1.56 3.17
N HIS A 302 -16.42 -1.83 4.45
CA HIS A 302 -15.55 -1.04 5.31
C HIS A 302 -14.52 -1.93 5.99
N VAL A 303 -13.24 -1.64 5.80
CA VAL A 303 -12.14 -2.24 6.54
C VAL A 303 -11.61 -1.20 7.52
N MET A 304 -11.64 -1.53 8.82
CA MET A 304 -11.16 -0.69 9.91
C MET A 304 -9.65 -0.87 10.08
N LEU A 305 -8.99 0.17 10.55
CA LEU A 305 -7.65 0.06 11.13
C LEU A 305 -7.74 -0.44 12.57
N VAL A 306 -6.65 -0.98 13.09
CA VAL A 306 -6.59 -1.53 14.45
C VAL A 306 -7.03 -0.49 15.49
N HIS A 307 -6.53 0.75 15.39
CA HIS A 307 -6.87 1.82 16.33
C HIS A 307 -8.32 2.33 16.20
N GLU A 308 -8.98 2.08 15.08
CA GLU A 308 -10.41 2.40 14.91
C GLU A 308 -11.31 1.33 15.54
N TRP A 309 -10.87 0.07 15.54
CA TRP A 309 -11.61 -1.05 16.11
C TRP A 309 -11.41 -1.20 17.63
N LEU A 310 -10.19 -1.00 18.13
CA LEU A 310 -9.85 -1.22 19.53
C LEU A 310 -10.70 -0.44 20.54
N PRO A 311 -11.09 0.84 20.33
CA PRO A 311 -11.96 1.55 21.27
C PRO A 311 -13.27 0.80 21.56
N THR A 312 -13.93 0.32 20.51
CA THR A 312 -15.17 -0.48 20.66
C THR A 312 -14.88 -1.83 21.31
N ALA A 313 -13.77 -2.48 20.94
CA ALA A 313 -13.39 -3.78 21.51
C ALA A 313 -13.05 -3.70 23.01
N LEU A 314 -12.66 -2.52 23.51
CA LEU A 314 -12.27 -2.26 24.90
C LEU A 314 -13.38 -1.67 25.76
N GLU A 315 -14.55 -1.32 25.19
CA GLU A 315 -15.58 -0.51 25.86
C GLU A 315 -15.98 -1.08 27.22
N ASP A 316 -16.28 -2.37 27.30
CA ASP A 316 -16.73 -3.06 28.50
C ASP A 316 -15.66 -3.99 29.12
N LYS A 317 -14.39 -3.78 28.81
CA LYS A 317 -13.32 -4.67 29.28
C LYS A 317 -12.58 -4.08 30.46
N ALA A 318 -12.37 -4.91 31.47
CA ALA A 318 -11.36 -4.65 32.48
C ALA A 318 -9.99 -4.87 31.83
N VAL A 319 -9.15 -3.85 31.88
CA VAL A 319 -7.80 -3.90 31.34
C VAL A 319 -6.76 -3.83 32.47
N GLN A 320 -5.65 -4.53 32.28
CA GLN A 320 -4.53 -4.46 33.23
C GLN A 320 -3.86 -3.10 33.12
N ASP A 321 -3.61 -2.45 34.24
CA ASP A 321 -2.81 -1.24 34.31
C ASP A 321 -1.34 -1.59 34.01
N VAL A 322 -0.80 -0.92 33.00
CA VAL A 322 0.60 -1.01 32.57
C VAL A 322 1.27 0.36 32.65
N SER A 323 0.85 1.17 33.63
CA SER A 323 1.49 2.49 33.91
C SER A 323 3.00 2.32 34.12
N GLY A 324 3.76 3.27 33.62
CA GLY A 324 5.22 3.22 33.67
C GLY A 324 5.84 4.28 32.77
N GLU A 325 6.99 3.95 32.18
CA GLU A 325 7.64 4.82 31.21
C GLU A 325 6.75 5.06 29.97
N PRO A 326 6.83 6.25 29.35
CA PRO A 326 6.01 6.60 28.20
C PRO A 326 6.37 5.71 26.99
N TRP A 327 5.36 5.33 26.24
CA TRP A 327 5.49 4.72 24.93
C TRP A 327 5.58 5.79 23.86
N TYR A 328 6.31 5.51 22.78
CA TYR A 328 6.48 6.46 21.68
C TYR A 328 5.84 5.94 20.40
N LEU A 329 4.93 6.73 19.82
CA LEU A 329 4.28 6.41 18.57
C LEU A 329 5.02 7.04 17.40
N PHE A 330 5.56 6.19 16.53
CA PHE A 330 6.03 6.55 15.20
C PHE A 330 4.92 6.24 14.20
N GLY A 331 4.08 7.23 13.89
CA GLY A 331 2.92 7.02 13.04
C GLY A 331 3.30 6.66 11.60
N HIS A 332 2.57 5.72 11.00
CA HIS A 332 2.75 5.36 9.60
C HIS A 332 2.46 6.57 8.69
N CYS A 333 3.32 6.83 7.69
CA CYS A 333 3.25 8.05 6.85
C CYS A 333 1.88 8.30 6.25
N THR A 334 1.25 7.28 5.65
CA THR A 334 -0.08 7.42 5.02
C THR A 334 -1.19 7.54 6.04
N GLU A 335 -1.07 6.91 7.21
CA GLU A 335 -2.01 7.02 8.32
C GLU A 335 -2.05 8.44 8.87
N VAL A 336 -0.90 8.97 9.27
CA VAL A 336 -0.79 10.33 9.82
C VAL A 336 -1.26 11.39 8.83
N THR A 337 -1.01 11.20 7.53
CA THR A 337 -1.41 12.16 6.50
C THR A 337 -2.89 12.07 6.14
N ALA A 338 -3.45 10.86 6.05
CA ALA A 338 -4.85 10.66 5.67
C ALA A 338 -5.82 10.74 6.86
N LEU A 339 -5.35 10.39 8.05
CA LEU A 339 -6.12 10.35 9.30
C LEU A 339 -5.41 11.15 10.40
N PRO A 340 -5.50 12.50 10.39
CA PRO A 340 -4.81 13.34 11.38
C PRO A 340 -5.23 13.03 12.84
N GLY A 341 -6.39 12.42 13.06
CA GLY A 341 -6.88 11.97 14.35
C GLY A 341 -6.29 10.65 14.86
N ALA A 342 -5.59 9.87 14.02
CA ALA A 342 -5.09 8.55 14.39
C ALA A 342 -4.14 8.57 15.61
N PRO A 343 -3.21 9.52 15.75
CA PRO A 343 -2.37 9.58 16.96
C PRO A 343 -3.18 9.77 18.25
N ALA A 344 -4.24 10.58 18.21
CA ALA A 344 -5.12 10.78 19.37
C ALA A 344 -5.94 9.53 19.69
N GLN A 345 -6.41 8.80 18.68
CA GLN A 345 -7.10 7.52 18.86
C GLN A 345 -6.16 6.48 19.47
N TRP A 346 -4.93 6.35 18.98
CA TRP A 346 -3.92 5.51 19.61
C TRP A 346 -3.66 5.90 21.07
N ALA A 347 -3.49 7.20 21.36
CA ALA A 347 -3.30 7.68 22.72
C ALA A 347 -4.47 7.33 23.64
N SER A 348 -5.71 7.41 23.15
CA SER A 348 -6.90 6.99 23.92
C SER A 348 -6.92 5.51 24.21
N VAL A 349 -6.48 4.66 23.29
CA VAL A 349 -6.34 3.21 23.50
C VAL A 349 -5.31 2.93 24.59
N PHE A 350 -4.13 3.55 24.54
CA PHE A 350 -3.07 3.36 25.53
C PHE A 350 -3.48 3.87 26.92
N ALA A 351 -4.21 4.99 26.97
CA ALA A 351 -4.73 5.55 28.22
C ALA A 351 -5.69 4.60 28.95
N ARG A 352 -6.42 3.73 28.23
CA ARG A 352 -7.25 2.67 28.85
C ARG A 352 -6.42 1.69 29.67
N PHE A 353 -5.16 1.51 29.33
CA PHE A 353 -4.21 0.65 30.05
C PHE A 353 -3.34 1.42 31.05
N GLY A 354 -3.68 2.67 31.39
CA GLY A 354 -2.86 3.52 32.25
C GLY A 354 -1.53 3.96 31.60
N ALA A 355 -1.29 3.59 30.35
CA ALA A 355 -0.05 3.90 29.65
C ALA A 355 -0.08 5.27 28.99
N LYS A 356 1.01 6.01 29.07
CA LYS A 356 1.20 7.28 28.38
C LYS A 356 1.78 7.02 26.99
N LEU A 357 1.12 7.48 25.93
CA LEU A 357 1.60 7.42 24.56
C LEU A 357 1.97 8.83 24.08
N GLU A 358 3.22 9.02 23.70
CA GLU A 358 3.72 10.25 23.10
C GLU A 358 3.90 10.08 21.60
N SER A 359 3.27 10.97 20.82
CA SER A 359 3.48 10.97 19.37
C SER A 359 4.81 11.63 19.04
N VAL A 360 5.70 10.90 18.39
CA VAL A 360 6.97 11.43 17.90
C VAL A 360 6.76 11.99 16.50
N SER A 361 6.95 13.27 16.34
CA SER A 361 6.98 13.92 15.02
C SER A 361 8.28 13.53 14.33
N VAL A 362 8.27 12.40 13.62
CA VAL A 362 9.35 12.07 12.69
C VAL A 362 9.09 12.84 11.41
N GLU A 363 10.07 13.58 10.94
CA GLU A 363 9.98 14.16 9.60
C GLU A 363 9.85 13.04 8.58
N ILE A 364 8.68 13.01 7.91
CA ILE A 364 8.41 12.03 6.86
C ILE A 364 9.54 12.12 5.83
N GLY A 365 10.31 11.03 5.69
CA GLY A 365 11.40 10.92 4.72
C GLY A 365 12.80 10.76 5.31
N ARG A 366 13.06 11.06 6.57
CA ARG A 366 14.36 10.75 7.18
C ARG A 366 14.56 9.26 7.43
N ALA A 367 13.50 8.54 7.83
CA ALA A 367 13.57 7.10 8.10
C ALA A 367 13.77 6.21 6.85
N HIS A 368 13.76 6.79 5.64
CA HIS A 368 13.93 6.03 4.40
C HIS A 368 15.25 6.31 3.67
N VAL A 369 16.18 7.07 4.29
CA VAL A 369 17.42 7.54 3.66
C VAL A 369 18.65 7.15 4.49
N GLU A 370 18.47 6.65 5.69
CA GLU A 370 19.48 5.94 6.48
C GLU A 370 19.28 4.43 6.29
#